data_ee710a4bc4c2aa677213647d4e96f5d9
#
_entry.id   ee710a4bc4c2aa677213647d4e96f5d9
#
_cell.length_a   1.000
_cell.length_b   1.000
_cell.length_c   1.000
_cell.angle_alpha   90.00
_cell.angle_beta   90.00
_cell.angle_gamma   90.00
#
_symmetry.space_group_name_H-M   'P 1'
#
loop_
_entity.id
_entity.type
_entity.pdbx_description
1 polymer ?
#
loop_
_entity_poly.entity_id
_entity_poly.type
_entity_poly.pdbx_seq_one_letter_code
_entity_poly.pdbx_strand_id
1 'polypeptide(L)'
;LQSIRIEGAKPHPTKLVQSAAMASVAPPHPSYRPHLPVHIIKSDILSDAQLESVIYAGDVHSGHLVGSWAVDETFDNIHAAPEGAENAVRFRRGWFLGDGTGCGKGRQVAGIILDNWIKGRRKAVWISKSDKLIEDAQRDWSALGMEQLLVQPLSRFKQGTPVRLTEGVLFVTYATLRNEPRLRQVIDWLGDGFDGVVVFDEAHAMANAAGSKGERGEQLPSQQGRAGLRLQRALPDARIVYVSATGATDVRNLAYAERLGLWGGEDFPFANRTEFVQAVEAGGVA
;
A
#
# COMPACT_ATOMS: atom_id res chain seq x y z
N LEU A 1 6.00 23.42 7.99
CA LEU A 1 5.31 22.59 6.99
C LEU A 1 5.46 23.26 5.64
N GLN A 2 6.30 22.70 4.78
CA GLN A 2 6.28 23.06 3.36
C GLN A 2 5.18 22.21 2.72
N SER A 3 3.93 22.71 2.83
CA SER A 3 2.81 22.08 2.18
C SER A 3 2.74 22.50 0.71
N ILE A 4 2.25 21.62 -0.13
CA ILE A 4 1.87 21.96 -1.49
C ILE A 4 0.71 22.95 -1.42
N ARG A 5 0.80 24.03 -2.17
CA ARG A 5 -0.33 24.96 -2.29
C ARG A 5 -1.37 24.38 -3.23
N ILE A 6 -2.50 23.96 -2.69
CA ILE A 6 -3.63 23.44 -3.45
C ILE A 6 -4.74 24.48 -3.44
N GLU A 7 -5.09 24.99 -4.62
CA GLU A 7 -6.11 26.03 -4.73
C GLU A 7 -7.48 25.52 -4.28
N GLY A 8 -8.11 26.24 -3.35
CA GLY A 8 -9.42 25.91 -2.79
C GLY A 8 -9.40 24.87 -1.68
N ALA A 9 -8.27 24.24 -1.39
CA ALA A 9 -8.15 23.32 -0.27
C ALA A 9 -8.08 24.07 1.07
N LYS A 10 -8.66 23.47 2.09
CA LYS A 10 -8.63 24.00 3.44
C LYS A 10 -7.72 23.22 4.36
N PRO A 11 -7.19 23.85 5.42
CA PRO A 11 -6.35 23.18 6.40
C PRO A 11 -7.08 22.01 7.07
N HIS A 12 -6.31 21.05 7.56
CA HIS A 12 -6.84 19.95 8.35
C HIS A 12 -7.52 20.50 9.62
N PRO A 13 -8.71 19.99 10.02
CA PRO A 13 -9.48 20.51 11.15
C PRO A 13 -8.75 20.40 12.49
N THR A 14 -7.85 19.43 12.63
CA THR A 14 -6.99 19.30 13.80
C THR A 14 -5.58 19.79 13.49
N LYS A 15 -4.91 20.38 14.48
CA LYS A 15 -3.53 20.84 14.33
C LYS A 15 -2.62 19.63 14.09
N LEU A 16 -2.05 19.55 12.91
CA LEU A 16 -1.05 18.55 12.56
C LEU A 16 0.34 19.03 12.99
N VAL A 17 1.14 18.09 13.50
CA VAL A 17 2.52 18.34 13.93
C VAL A 17 3.44 17.44 13.11
N GLN A 18 4.44 18.03 12.50
CA GLN A 18 5.48 17.30 11.78
C GLN A 18 6.63 16.97 12.75
N SER A 19 7.16 15.76 12.69
CA SER A 19 8.34 15.42 13.47
C SER A 19 9.56 16.23 12.98
N ALA A 20 10.54 16.47 13.88
CA ALA A 20 11.73 17.20 13.51
C ALA A 20 12.52 16.51 12.38
N ALA A 21 12.56 15.18 12.38
CA ALA A 21 13.21 14.40 11.33
C ALA A 21 12.53 14.62 9.97
N MET A 22 11.21 14.59 9.91
CA MET A 22 10.46 14.84 8.68
C MET A 22 10.58 16.30 8.21
N ALA A 23 10.63 17.25 9.15
CA ALA A 23 10.80 18.66 8.84
C ALA A 23 12.18 19.00 8.23
N SER A 24 13.18 18.16 8.45
CA SER A 24 14.53 18.34 7.89
C SER A 24 14.67 17.89 6.44
N VAL A 25 13.70 17.14 5.91
CA VAL A 25 13.73 16.65 4.54
C VAL A 25 12.76 17.44 3.69
N ALA A 26 13.25 18.07 2.63
CA ALA A 26 12.40 18.75 1.68
C ALA A 26 11.54 17.74 0.90
N PRO A 27 10.22 17.95 0.80
CA PRO A 27 9.38 17.10 0.00
C PRO A 27 9.75 17.21 -1.50
N PRO A 28 9.60 16.16 -2.29
CA PRO A 28 9.80 16.24 -3.73
C PRO A 28 8.80 17.19 -4.38
N HIS A 29 9.16 17.78 -5.51
CA HIS A 29 8.22 18.56 -6.31
C HIS A 29 7.16 17.64 -6.92
N PRO A 30 5.86 17.87 -6.65
CA PRO A 30 4.81 17.05 -7.20
C PRO A 30 4.57 17.38 -8.68
N SER A 31 4.47 16.34 -9.49
CA SER A 31 4.10 16.44 -10.92
C SER A 31 2.72 15.85 -11.21
N TYR A 32 2.21 15.04 -10.30
CA TYR A 32 0.96 14.31 -10.45
C TYR A 32 -0.26 15.19 -10.19
N ARG A 33 -1.27 15.07 -11.06
CA ARG A 33 -2.56 15.73 -10.88
C ARG A 33 -3.65 14.68 -10.67
N PRO A 34 -4.26 14.59 -9.48
CA PRO A 34 -5.38 13.70 -9.24
C PRO A 34 -6.62 14.16 -10.00
N HIS A 35 -7.46 13.20 -10.38
CA HIS A 35 -8.77 13.42 -11.01
C HIS A 35 -9.89 13.38 -9.98
N LEU A 36 -9.74 14.06 -8.87
CA LEU A 36 -10.78 14.13 -7.86
C LEU A 36 -11.86 15.16 -8.26
N PRO A 37 -13.14 14.87 -7.98
CA PRO A 37 -14.23 15.82 -8.17
C PRO A 37 -13.98 17.12 -7.40
N VAL A 38 -14.29 18.24 -8.00
CA VAL A 38 -14.05 19.59 -7.41
C VAL A 38 -14.73 19.77 -6.06
N HIS A 39 -15.88 19.15 -5.85
CA HIS A 39 -16.61 19.25 -4.58
C HIS A 39 -15.83 18.64 -3.40
N ILE A 40 -15.00 17.62 -3.63
CA ILE A 40 -14.16 17.02 -2.58
C ILE A 40 -13.16 18.01 -2.04
N ILE A 41 -12.60 18.86 -2.90
CA ILE A 41 -11.65 19.90 -2.53
C ILE A 41 -12.36 21.08 -1.86
N LYS A 42 -13.42 21.58 -2.51
CA LYS A 42 -14.12 22.80 -2.06
C LYS A 42 -14.98 22.60 -0.80
N SER A 43 -15.48 21.39 -0.57
CA SER A 43 -16.37 21.08 0.56
C SER A 43 -15.65 20.48 1.76
N ASP A 44 -14.33 20.56 1.83
CA ASP A 44 -13.52 20.07 2.94
C ASP A 44 -13.63 18.56 3.21
N ILE A 45 -14.01 17.79 2.21
CA ILE A 45 -14.09 16.34 2.37
C ILE A 45 -12.69 15.73 2.54
N LEU A 46 -11.72 16.28 1.79
CA LEU A 46 -10.28 16.05 2.02
C LEU A 46 -9.62 17.40 2.33
N SER A 47 -8.84 17.45 3.42
CA SER A 47 -8.02 18.61 3.74
C SER A 47 -6.80 18.73 2.81
N ASP A 48 -6.09 19.84 2.90
CA ASP A 48 -4.84 20.06 2.16
C ASP A 48 -3.83 18.93 2.41
N ALA A 49 -3.57 18.54 3.66
CA ALA A 49 -2.66 17.46 4.02
C ALA A 49 -3.11 16.08 3.49
N GLN A 50 -4.42 15.84 3.48
CA GLN A 50 -4.97 14.59 2.92
C GLN A 50 -4.86 14.54 1.40
N LEU A 51 -5.05 15.68 0.73
CA LEU A 51 -4.86 15.82 -0.72
C LEU A 51 -3.39 15.66 -1.11
N GLU A 52 -2.45 16.14 -0.29
CA GLU A 52 -1.02 15.91 -0.50
C GLU A 52 -0.69 14.41 -0.60
N SER A 53 -1.27 13.59 0.26
CA SER A 53 -1.08 12.13 0.22
C SER A 53 -1.57 11.52 -1.10
N VAL A 54 -2.70 11.97 -1.63
CA VAL A 54 -3.20 11.51 -2.93
C VAL A 54 -2.24 11.90 -4.06
N ILE A 55 -1.71 13.12 -4.03
CA ILE A 55 -0.78 13.63 -5.02
C ILE A 55 0.53 12.85 -4.98
N TYR A 56 1.16 12.71 -3.83
CA TYR A 56 2.43 11.99 -3.70
C TYR A 56 2.31 10.50 -3.98
N ALA A 57 1.20 9.87 -3.57
CA ALA A 57 0.93 8.50 -3.95
C ALA A 57 0.85 8.33 -5.46
N GLY A 58 0.19 9.27 -6.16
CA GLY A 58 0.11 9.28 -7.60
C GLY A 58 1.47 9.45 -8.28
N ASP A 59 2.31 10.36 -7.79
CA ASP A 59 3.67 10.53 -8.28
C ASP A 59 4.50 9.24 -8.15
N VAL A 60 4.49 8.64 -6.98
CA VAL A 60 5.23 7.39 -6.72
C VAL A 60 4.71 6.25 -7.59
N HIS A 61 3.40 6.09 -7.70
CA HIS A 61 2.77 5.06 -8.51
C HIS A 61 2.98 5.24 -10.03
N SER A 62 3.47 6.37 -10.47
CA SER A 62 3.80 6.59 -11.89
C SER A 62 5.11 5.93 -12.31
N GLY A 63 5.93 5.51 -11.37
CA GLY A 63 7.23 4.89 -11.61
C GLY A 63 7.28 3.40 -11.23
N HIS A 64 8.37 2.76 -11.66
CA HIS A 64 8.69 1.37 -11.32
C HIS A 64 9.99 1.31 -10.53
N LEU A 65 10.16 0.25 -9.76
CA LEU A 65 11.43 -0.09 -9.15
C LEU A 65 12.47 -0.37 -10.23
N VAL A 66 13.73 -0.14 -9.91
CA VAL A 66 14.86 -0.48 -10.77
C VAL A 66 14.93 -2.00 -10.93
N GLY A 67 15.31 -2.46 -12.13
CA GLY A 67 15.53 -3.87 -12.42
C GLY A 67 14.29 -4.63 -12.87
N SER A 68 14.54 -5.87 -13.27
CA SER A 68 13.52 -6.84 -13.67
C SER A 68 13.67 -8.10 -12.83
N TRP A 69 12.58 -8.81 -12.62
CA TRP A 69 12.50 -9.90 -11.67
C TRP A 69 11.78 -11.10 -12.24
N ALA A 70 12.28 -12.29 -11.94
CA ALA A 70 11.57 -13.54 -12.13
C ALA A 70 10.85 -13.90 -10.82
N VAL A 71 9.58 -14.25 -10.91
CA VAL A 71 8.73 -14.65 -9.78
C VAL A 71 8.36 -16.12 -9.97
N ASP A 72 8.52 -16.93 -8.92
CA ASP A 72 8.12 -18.33 -8.99
C ASP A 72 6.59 -18.51 -8.96
N GLU A 73 6.12 -19.71 -9.29
CA GLU A 73 4.69 -20.03 -9.36
C GLU A 73 3.97 -19.90 -8.01
N THR A 74 4.71 -19.99 -6.92
CA THR A 74 4.18 -19.86 -5.55
C THR A 74 4.14 -18.42 -5.07
N PHE A 75 4.81 -17.49 -5.77
CA PHE A 75 5.05 -16.11 -5.37
C PHE A 75 5.87 -15.95 -4.08
N ASP A 76 6.49 -17.00 -3.60
CA ASP A 76 7.35 -16.97 -2.40
C ASP A 76 8.74 -16.43 -2.69
N ASN A 77 9.24 -16.65 -3.90
CA ASN A 77 10.60 -16.29 -4.26
C ASN A 77 10.61 -15.37 -5.48
N ILE A 78 11.47 -14.36 -5.41
CA ILE A 78 11.82 -13.49 -6.52
C ILE A 78 13.33 -13.51 -6.71
N HIS A 79 13.77 -13.46 -7.97
CA HIS A 79 15.17 -13.40 -8.35
C HIS A 79 15.37 -12.28 -9.37
N ALA A 80 16.51 -11.60 -9.30
CA ALA A 80 16.88 -10.67 -10.35
C ALA A 80 16.95 -11.39 -11.70
N ALA A 81 16.37 -10.81 -12.74
CA ALA A 81 16.37 -11.34 -14.08
C ALA A 81 16.91 -10.28 -15.05
N PRO A 82 17.58 -10.70 -16.15
CA PRO A 82 17.98 -9.76 -17.19
C PRO A 82 16.78 -9.02 -17.76
N GLU A 83 16.97 -7.75 -18.11
CA GLU A 83 15.95 -6.97 -18.79
C GLU A 83 15.57 -7.65 -20.11
N GLY A 84 14.26 -7.79 -20.36
CA GLY A 84 13.74 -8.48 -21.54
C GLY A 84 13.77 -10.01 -21.48
N ALA A 85 14.16 -10.61 -20.35
CA ALA A 85 14.03 -12.07 -20.16
C ALA A 85 12.56 -12.48 -20.22
N GLU A 86 12.30 -13.68 -20.74
CA GLU A 86 10.97 -14.27 -20.78
C GLU A 86 10.40 -14.36 -19.36
N ASN A 87 9.17 -13.91 -19.16
CA ASN A 87 8.47 -13.83 -17.87
C ASN A 87 9.11 -12.90 -16.82
N ALA A 88 10.06 -12.06 -17.20
CA ALA A 88 10.54 -11.01 -16.30
C ALA A 88 9.49 -9.92 -16.10
N VAL A 89 9.33 -9.48 -14.84
CA VAL A 89 8.39 -8.43 -14.45
C VAL A 89 9.12 -7.25 -13.85
N ARG A 90 8.54 -6.08 -13.99
CA ARG A 90 8.95 -4.87 -13.28
C ARG A 90 7.88 -4.52 -12.26
N PHE A 91 8.30 -4.16 -11.05
CA PHE A 91 7.38 -3.81 -9.98
C PHE A 91 7.15 -2.31 -9.93
N ARG A 92 5.88 -1.92 -9.90
CA ARG A 92 5.48 -0.52 -9.67
C ARG A 92 5.87 -0.09 -8.27
N ARG A 93 6.34 1.15 -8.11
CA ARG A 93 6.67 1.73 -6.80
C ARG A 93 5.42 1.83 -5.93
N GLY A 94 5.60 1.60 -4.62
CA GLY A 94 4.54 1.69 -3.63
C GLY A 94 4.63 2.98 -2.79
N TRP A 95 3.54 3.28 -2.11
CA TRP A 95 3.40 4.42 -1.20
C TRP A 95 3.19 3.98 0.23
N PHE A 96 3.86 4.62 1.18
CA PHE A 96 3.70 4.37 2.61
C PHE A 96 3.04 5.58 3.29
N LEU A 97 1.85 5.37 3.86
CA LEU A 97 1.12 6.35 4.64
C LEU A 97 1.36 6.09 6.13
N GLY A 98 2.29 6.83 6.70
CA GLY A 98 2.76 6.67 8.09
C GLY A 98 2.21 7.69 9.07
N ASP A 99 1.17 8.42 8.71
CA ASP A 99 0.58 9.44 9.57
C ASP A 99 0.11 8.88 10.90
N GLY A 100 0.20 9.69 11.94
CA GLY A 100 -0.30 9.37 13.27
C GLY A 100 -1.81 9.11 13.30
N THR A 101 -2.29 8.69 14.45
CA THR A 101 -3.74 8.55 14.68
C THR A 101 -4.43 9.91 14.59
N GLY A 102 -5.64 9.91 14.04
CA GLY A 102 -6.46 11.15 13.91
C GLY A 102 -6.21 11.97 12.65
N CYS A 103 -5.26 11.61 11.79
CA CYS A 103 -5.02 12.30 10.51
C CYS A 103 -6.03 11.91 9.41
N GLY A 104 -6.93 10.98 9.68
CA GLY A 104 -7.90 10.52 8.69
C GLY A 104 -7.29 9.68 7.58
N LYS A 105 -6.44 8.70 7.94
CA LYS A 105 -5.77 7.82 6.98
C LYS A 105 -6.75 7.05 6.10
N GLY A 106 -7.85 6.54 6.64
CA GLY A 106 -8.88 5.86 5.85
C GLY A 106 -9.49 6.76 4.78
N ARG A 107 -9.70 8.03 5.09
CA ARG A 107 -10.18 9.02 4.13
C ARG A 107 -9.16 9.30 3.02
N GLN A 108 -7.89 9.36 3.35
CA GLN A 108 -6.80 9.53 2.38
C GLN A 108 -6.72 8.31 1.45
N VAL A 109 -6.82 7.11 1.99
CA VAL A 109 -6.86 5.85 1.22
C VAL A 109 -8.05 5.84 0.27
N ALA A 110 -9.23 6.17 0.75
CA ALA A 110 -10.43 6.29 -0.08
C ALA A 110 -10.23 7.31 -1.22
N GLY A 111 -9.56 8.43 -0.94
CA GLY A 111 -9.20 9.43 -1.95
C GLY A 111 -8.27 8.88 -3.04
N ILE A 112 -7.28 8.10 -2.67
CA ILE A 112 -6.38 7.41 -3.63
C ILE A 112 -7.16 6.42 -4.50
N ILE A 113 -8.04 5.64 -3.90
CA ILE A 113 -8.89 4.70 -4.65
C ILE A 113 -9.82 5.46 -5.61
N LEU A 114 -10.45 6.54 -5.16
CA LEU A 114 -11.36 7.34 -5.98
C LEU A 114 -10.66 7.98 -7.18
N ASP A 115 -9.48 8.54 -6.99
CA ASP A 115 -8.67 9.09 -8.08
C ASP A 115 -8.42 8.03 -9.17
N ASN A 116 -8.03 6.82 -8.76
CA ASN A 116 -7.85 5.71 -9.69
C ASN A 116 -9.16 5.23 -10.32
N TRP A 117 -10.24 5.23 -9.57
CA TRP A 117 -11.58 4.89 -10.04
C TRP A 117 -12.03 5.79 -11.20
N ILE A 118 -11.86 7.09 -11.02
CA ILE A 118 -12.21 8.09 -12.06
C ILE A 118 -11.33 7.93 -13.29
N LYS A 119 -10.09 7.46 -13.12
CA LYS A 119 -9.18 7.12 -14.24
C LYS A 119 -9.49 5.77 -14.90
N GLY A 120 -10.55 5.11 -14.50
CA GLY A 120 -11.01 3.83 -15.08
C GLY A 120 -10.54 2.58 -14.34
N ARG A 121 -9.76 2.70 -13.25
CA ARG A 121 -9.29 1.57 -12.43
C ARG A 121 -10.31 1.28 -11.33
N ARG A 122 -11.38 0.57 -11.68
CA ARG A 122 -12.59 0.42 -10.86
C ARG A 122 -12.63 -0.86 -10.03
N LYS A 123 -11.49 -1.48 -9.84
CA LYS A 123 -11.30 -2.56 -8.86
C LYS A 123 -10.20 -2.14 -7.89
N ALA A 124 -10.43 -2.39 -6.61
CA ALA A 124 -9.44 -2.20 -5.56
C ALA A 124 -9.61 -3.28 -4.50
N VAL A 125 -8.54 -3.55 -3.77
CA VAL A 125 -8.56 -4.43 -2.59
C VAL A 125 -8.14 -3.62 -1.38
N TRP A 126 -8.89 -3.74 -0.30
CA TRP A 126 -8.60 -3.13 0.99
C TRP A 126 -8.41 -4.22 2.02
N ILE A 127 -7.17 -4.42 2.47
CA ILE A 127 -6.80 -5.47 3.43
C ILE A 127 -6.63 -4.84 4.79
N SER A 128 -7.24 -5.42 5.83
CA SER A 128 -7.12 -4.93 7.19
C SER A 128 -7.11 -6.08 8.21
N LYS A 129 -6.97 -5.73 9.48
CA LYS A 129 -6.84 -6.71 10.58
C LYS A 129 -8.13 -7.43 10.94
N SER A 130 -9.28 -6.79 10.77
CA SER A 130 -10.56 -7.26 11.28
C SER A 130 -11.70 -6.93 10.34
N ASP A 131 -12.65 -7.85 10.21
CA ASP A 131 -13.87 -7.65 9.45
C ASP A 131 -14.71 -6.45 9.95
N LYS A 132 -14.62 -6.12 11.22
CA LYS A 132 -15.33 -4.96 11.80
C LYS A 132 -14.87 -3.63 11.20
N LEU A 133 -13.66 -3.55 10.69
CA LEU A 133 -13.12 -2.33 10.08
C LEU A 133 -13.70 -2.05 8.69
N ILE A 134 -14.53 -2.94 8.14
CA ILE A 134 -15.24 -2.68 6.88
C ILE A 134 -16.17 -1.48 7.00
N GLU A 135 -16.80 -1.29 8.15
CA GLU A 135 -17.71 -0.16 8.37
C GLU A 135 -16.97 1.17 8.28
N ASP A 136 -15.74 1.23 8.78
CA ASP A 136 -14.89 2.40 8.66
C ASP A 136 -14.49 2.67 7.20
N ALA A 137 -14.12 1.63 6.46
CA ALA A 137 -13.80 1.74 5.03
C ALA A 137 -15.02 2.19 4.22
N GLN A 138 -16.18 1.63 4.49
CA GLN A 138 -17.44 2.00 3.86
C GLN A 138 -17.83 3.45 4.14
N ARG A 139 -17.64 3.90 5.39
CA ARG A 139 -17.90 5.29 5.80
C ARG A 139 -16.96 6.25 5.07
N ASP A 140 -15.67 5.96 5.01
CA ASP A 140 -14.69 6.81 4.34
C ASP A 140 -14.93 6.88 2.83
N TRP A 141 -15.31 5.76 2.22
CA TRP A 141 -15.66 5.69 0.81
C TRP A 141 -16.93 6.48 0.49
N SER A 142 -17.98 6.31 1.29
CA SER A 142 -19.26 7.01 1.09
C SER A 142 -19.14 8.51 1.37
N ALA A 143 -18.25 8.93 2.25
CA ALA A 143 -17.99 10.34 2.51
C ALA A 143 -17.46 11.09 1.27
N LEU A 144 -16.84 10.38 0.34
CA LEU A 144 -16.40 10.93 -0.95
C LEU A 144 -17.53 10.98 -2.00
N GLY A 145 -18.76 10.64 -1.63
CA GLY A 145 -19.91 10.62 -2.53
C GLY A 145 -20.11 9.30 -3.28
N MET A 146 -19.40 8.24 -2.88
CA MET A 146 -19.48 6.94 -3.52
C MET A 146 -20.45 6.01 -2.78
N GLU A 147 -21.05 5.08 -3.53
CA GLU A 147 -21.98 4.11 -2.99
C GLU A 147 -21.28 3.16 -1.99
N GLN A 148 -21.78 3.13 -0.76
CA GLN A 148 -21.25 2.32 0.32
C GLN A 148 -21.13 0.83 -0.06
N LEU A 149 -22.12 0.31 -0.77
CA LEU A 149 -22.21 -1.10 -1.18
C LEU A 149 -21.18 -1.51 -2.23
N LEU A 150 -20.42 -0.57 -2.80
CA LEU A 150 -19.26 -0.90 -3.63
C LEU A 150 -18.10 -1.49 -2.82
N VAL A 151 -18.08 -1.29 -1.50
CA VAL A 151 -17.16 -1.95 -0.59
C VAL A 151 -17.81 -3.22 -0.07
N GLN A 152 -17.32 -4.37 -0.55
CA GLN A 152 -17.88 -5.68 -0.26
C GLN A 152 -16.85 -6.58 0.43
N PRO A 153 -17.23 -7.35 1.48
CA PRO A 153 -16.32 -8.28 2.10
C PRO A 153 -16.12 -9.53 1.22
N LEU A 154 -14.89 -10.03 1.18
CA LEU A 154 -14.60 -11.29 0.48
C LEU A 154 -15.43 -12.46 1.05
N SER A 155 -15.75 -12.43 2.34
CA SER A 155 -16.58 -13.44 3.01
C SER A 155 -17.98 -13.62 2.40
N ARG A 156 -18.48 -12.63 1.66
CA ARG A 156 -19.74 -12.73 0.91
C ARG A 156 -19.67 -13.76 -0.22
N PHE A 157 -18.49 -14.03 -0.73
CA PHE A 157 -18.30 -14.95 -1.85
C PHE A 157 -17.80 -16.30 -1.34
N LYS A 158 -18.40 -17.37 -1.83
CA LYS A 158 -18.00 -18.72 -1.45
C LYS A 158 -16.57 -18.99 -1.90
N GLN A 159 -15.76 -19.57 -1.00
CA GLN A 159 -14.41 -19.99 -1.32
C GLN A 159 -14.40 -20.93 -2.53
N GLY A 160 -13.42 -20.76 -3.42
CA GLY A 160 -13.28 -21.55 -4.63
C GLY A 160 -14.25 -21.17 -5.77
N THR A 161 -15.06 -20.12 -5.59
CA THR A 161 -15.91 -19.57 -6.64
C THR A 161 -15.39 -18.22 -7.11
N PRO A 162 -15.60 -17.85 -8.39
CA PRO A 162 -15.23 -16.53 -8.87
C PRO A 162 -15.96 -15.42 -8.11
N VAL A 163 -15.25 -14.34 -7.81
CA VAL A 163 -15.85 -13.12 -7.28
C VAL A 163 -16.60 -12.42 -8.42
N ARG A 164 -17.92 -12.39 -8.33
CA ARG A 164 -18.79 -11.82 -9.38
C ARG A 164 -19.08 -10.34 -9.11
N LEU A 165 -18.04 -9.54 -9.09
CA LEU A 165 -18.11 -8.08 -9.09
C LEU A 165 -17.44 -7.56 -10.35
N THR A 166 -18.14 -6.72 -11.11
CA THR A 166 -17.54 -6.05 -12.28
C THR A 166 -16.65 -4.90 -11.85
N GLU A 167 -17.02 -4.24 -10.76
CA GLU A 167 -16.30 -3.13 -10.15
C GLU A 167 -16.56 -3.11 -8.65
N GLY A 168 -15.68 -2.54 -7.87
CA GLY A 168 -15.84 -2.38 -6.44
C GLY A 168 -14.52 -2.41 -5.67
N VAL A 169 -14.65 -2.25 -4.37
CA VAL A 169 -13.59 -2.40 -3.40
C VAL A 169 -13.83 -3.68 -2.61
N LEU A 170 -12.95 -4.65 -2.79
CA LEU A 170 -13.04 -5.93 -2.08
C LEU A 170 -12.30 -5.79 -0.74
N PHE A 171 -13.04 -5.94 0.36
CA PHE A 171 -12.49 -5.88 1.70
C PHE A 171 -12.09 -7.28 2.17
N VAL A 172 -10.86 -7.44 2.62
CA VAL A 172 -10.27 -8.73 3.02
C VAL A 172 -9.51 -8.56 4.32
N THR A 173 -9.57 -9.55 5.21
CA THR A 173 -8.67 -9.57 6.38
C THR A 173 -7.38 -10.31 6.09
N TYR A 174 -6.30 -9.95 6.80
CA TYR A 174 -5.03 -10.69 6.71
C TYR A 174 -5.20 -12.16 7.07
N ALA A 175 -6.04 -12.45 8.06
CA ALA A 175 -6.34 -13.83 8.47
C ALA A 175 -6.98 -14.64 7.34
N THR A 176 -7.84 -14.04 6.54
CA THR A 176 -8.45 -14.66 5.36
C THR A 176 -7.44 -14.80 4.23
N LEU A 177 -6.61 -13.76 3.99
CA LEU A 177 -5.66 -13.74 2.89
C LEU A 177 -4.57 -14.82 3.01
N ARG A 178 -4.20 -15.25 4.22
CA ARG A 178 -3.25 -16.34 4.44
C ARG A 178 -3.76 -17.70 3.94
N ASN A 179 -5.06 -17.84 3.73
CA ASN A 179 -5.66 -19.03 3.13
C ASN A 179 -5.44 -19.00 1.61
N GLU A 180 -4.69 -19.95 1.09
CA GLU A 180 -4.26 -19.95 -0.31
C GLU A 180 -5.42 -19.93 -1.32
N PRO A 181 -6.51 -20.70 -1.17
CA PRO A 181 -7.67 -20.56 -2.05
C PRO A 181 -8.29 -19.17 -2.05
N ARG A 182 -8.28 -18.47 -0.92
CA ARG A 182 -8.76 -17.08 -0.81
C ARG A 182 -7.82 -16.10 -1.48
N LEU A 183 -6.53 -16.25 -1.28
CA LEU A 183 -5.51 -15.45 -1.97
C LEU A 183 -5.65 -15.60 -3.50
N ARG A 184 -5.77 -16.84 -3.99
CA ARG A 184 -5.98 -17.12 -5.41
C ARG A 184 -7.26 -16.50 -5.94
N GLN A 185 -8.34 -16.55 -5.18
CA GLN A 185 -9.62 -15.94 -5.53
C GLN A 185 -9.50 -14.43 -5.72
N VAL A 186 -8.75 -13.74 -4.88
CA VAL A 186 -8.48 -12.30 -5.01
C VAL A 186 -7.65 -12.02 -6.26
N ILE A 187 -6.56 -12.76 -6.47
CA ILE A 187 -5.69 -12.61 -7.65
C ILE A 187 -6.49 -12.82 -8.95
N ASP A 188 -7.29 -13.87 -9.00
CA ASP A 188 -8.11 -14.19 -10.18
C ASP A 188 -9.17 -13.10 -10.46
N TRP A 189 -9.77 -12.54 -9.42
CA TRP A 189 -10.71 -11.43 -9.59
C TRP A 189 -10.06 -10.18 -10.16
N LEU A 190 -8.86 -9.83 -9.71
CA LEU A 190 -8.14 -8.68 -10.19
C LEU A 190 -7.66 -8.87 -11.64
N GLY A 191 -7.27 -10.08 -11.99
CA GLY A 191 -6.86 -10.45 -13.33
C GLY A 191 -5.41 -10.09 -13.66
N ASP A 192 -4.96 -10.56 -14.81
CA ASP A 192 -3.62 -10.29 -15.32
C ASP A 192 -3.45 -8.81 -15.67
N GLY A 193 -2.28 -8.27 -15.39
CA GLY A 193 -1.97 -6.87 -15.68
C GLY A 193 -2.72 -5.87 -14.81
N PHE A 194 -3.27 -6.30 -13.68
CA PHE A 194 -3.98 -5.41 -12.75
C PHE A 194 -3.09 -4.24 -12.34
N ASP A 195 -3.57 -3.02 -12.56
CA ASP A 195 -2.85 -1.76 -12.30
C ASP A 195 -3.59 -0.83 -11.32
N GLY A 196 -4.65 -1.31 -10.69
CA GLY A 196 -5.41 -0.59 -9.68
C GLY A 196 -4.76 -0.61 -8.30
N VAL A 197 -5.52 -0.23 -7.29
CA VAL A 197 -5.04 -0.01 -5.92
C VAL A 197 -5.21 -1.26 -5.06
N VAL A 198 -4.15 -1.65 -4.36
CA VAL A 198 -4.16 -2.61 -3.26
C VAL A 198 -3.68 -1.91 -2.00
N VAL A 199 -4.55 -1.87 -0.99
CA VAL A 199 -4.26 -1.23 0.29
C VAL A 199 -3.98 -2.28 1.35
N PHE A 200 -2.81 -2.17 1.97
CA PHE A 200 -2.45 -2.91 3.18
C PHE A 200 -2.65 -1.98 4.38
N ASP A 201 -3.89 -1.92 4.86
CA ASP A 201 -4.24 -1.15 6.04
C ASP A 201 -3.77 -1.86 7.30
N GLU A 202 -3.42 -1.11 8.34
CA GLU A 202 -2.77 -1.68 9.51
C GLU A 202 -1.58 -2.60 9.14
N ALA A 203 -0.73 -2.11 8.25
CA ALA A 203 0.32 -2.88 7.57
C ALA A 203 1.29 -3.59 8.53
N HIS A 204 1.40 -3.10 9.78
CA HIS A 204 2.19 -3.77 10.83
C HIS A 204 1.69 -5.20 11.14
N ALA A 205 0.47 -5.58 10.73
CA ALA A 205 0.01 -6.97 10.78
C ALA A 205 0.85 -7.93 9.92
N MET A 206 1.57 -7.41 8.93
CA MET A 206 2.51 -8.17 8.11
C MET A 206 3.93 -8.23 8.70
N ALA A 207 4.13 -7.78 9.92
CA ALA A 207 5.43 -7.86 10.58
C ALA A 207 6.00 -9.28 10.53
N ASN A 208 7.33 -9.38 10.49
CA ASN A 208 8.06 -10.64 10.36
C ASN A 208 7.79 -11.41 9.05
N ALA A 209 7.52 -10.71 7.97
CA ALA A 209 7.21 -11.33 6.67
C ALA A 209 8.37 -12.16 6.08
N ALA A 210 9.62 -11.82 6.43
CA ALA A 210 10.82 -12.54 5.98
C ALA A 210 11.36 -13.57 6.97
N GLY A 211 10.77 -13.67 8.17
CA GLY A 211 11.36 -14.42 9.27
C GLY A 211 12.60 -13.73 9.85
N SER A 212 13.23 -14.34 10.82
CA SER A 212 14.48 -13.87 11.42
C SER A 212 15.34 -15.04 11.90
N LYS A 213 16.67 -14.86 11.84
CA LYS A 213 17.63 -15.75 12.50
C LYS A 213 18.18 -14.98 13.70
N GLY A 214 17.97 -15.49 14.89
CA GLY A 214 18.46 -14.89 16.12
C GLY A 214 19.11 -15.91 17.05
N GLU A 215 19.69 -15.45 18.14
CA GLU A 215 20.34 -16.30 19.15
C GLU A 215 19.42 -17.37 19.76
N ARG A 216 18.10 -17.19 19.65
CA ARG A 216 17.08 -18.13 20.15
C ARG A 216 16.53 -19.07 19.08
N GLY A 217 17.18 -19.15 17.92
CA GLY A 217 16.77 -20.00 16.81
C GLY A 217 16.20 -19.22 15.62
N GLU A 218 15.74 -19.97 14.61
CA GLU A 218 15.14 -19.44 13.40
C GLU A 218 13.64 -19.22 13.60
N GLN A 219 13.17 -17.99 13.40
CA GLN A 219 11.75 -17.67 13.31
C GLN A 219 11.29 -17.76 11.85
N LEU A 220 10.34 -18.63 11.58
CA LEU A 220 9.70 -18.70 10.27
C LEU A 220 8.94 -17.39 9.95
N PRO A 221 8.80 -17.04 8.67
CA PRO A 221 7.96 -15.94 8.25
C PRO A 221 6.55 -16.05 8.80
N SER A 222 5.94 -14.93 9.21
CA SER A 222 4.53 -14.92 9.59
C SER A 222 3.66 -15.27 8.38
N GLN A 223 2.60 -16.04 8.59
CA GLN A 223 1.72 -16.43 7.49
C GLN A 223 1.00 -15.23 6.87
N GLN A 224 0.65 -14.24 7.67
CA GLN A 224 0.02 -12.99 7.21
C GLN A 224 1.01 -12.16 6.38
N GLY A 225 2.24 -12.03 6.84
CA GLY A 225 3.31 -11.35 6.10
C GLY A 225 3.65 -12.05 4.78
N ARG A 226 3.72 -13.36 4.79
CA ARG A 226 3.94 -14.17 3.59
C ARG A 226 2.81 -13.99 2.57
N ALA A 227 1.55 -14.01 3.02
CA ALA A 227 0.41 -13.78 2.14
C ALA A 227 0.42 -12.38 1.52
N GLY A 228 0.77 -11.36 2.30
CA GLY A 228 0.92 -10.00 1.80
C GLY A 228 2.03 -9.87 0.75
N LEU A 229 3.18 -10.53 0.95
CA LEU A 229 4.25 -10.58 -0.05
C LEU A 229 3.84 -11.31 -1.33
N ARG A 230 3.18 -12.46 -1.20
CA ARG A 230 2.68 -13.22 -2.34
C ARG A 230 1.72 -12.39 -3.19
N LEU A 231 0.79 -11.68 -2.58
CA LEU A 231 -0.14 -10.81 -3.29
C LEU A 231 0.59 -9.70 -4.06
N GLN A 232 1.56 -9.05 -3.42
CA GLN A 232 2.36 -8.02 -4.07
C GLN A 232 3.13 -8.56 -5.28
N ARG A 233 3.73 -9.73 -5.15
CA ARG A 233 4.53 -10.38 -6.21
C ARG A 233 3.68 -10.92 -7.36
N ALA A 234 2.45 -11.32 -7.07
CA ALA A 234 1.48 -11.74 -8.08
C ALA A 234 0.93 -10.57 -8.92
N LEU A 235 1.03 -9.35 -8.42
CA LEU A 235 0.44 -8.14 -9.01
C LEU A 235 1.50 -7.05 -9.23
N PRO A 236 2.44 -7.23 -10.15
CA PRO A 236 3.58 -6.32 -10.31
C PRO A 236 3.17 -4.89 -10.68
N ASP A 237 2.09 -4.70 -11.41
CA ASP A 237 1.60 -3.38 -11.83
C ASP A 237 0.63 -2.74 -10.83
N ALA A 238 0.22 -3.46 -9.77
CA ALA A 238 -0.67 -2.91 -8.76
C ALA A 238 -0.06 -1.69 -8.07
N ARG A 239 -0.92 -0.73 -7.75
CA ARG A 239 -0.60 0.47 -6.97
C ARG A 239 -0.73 0.15 -5.49
N ILE A 240 0.39 -0.19 -4.87
CA ILE A 240 0.43 -0.61 -3.47
C ILE A 240 0.45 0.59 -2.55
N VAL A 241 -0.43 0.57 -1.54
CA VAL A 241 -0.47 1.53 -0.44
C VAL A 241 -0.33 0.78 0.88
N TYR A 242 0.71 1.08 1.62
CA TYR A 242 0.89 0.59 2.99
C TYR A 242 0.41 1.67 3.95
N VAL A 243 -0.40 1.31 4.93
CA VAL A 243 -0.96 2.23 5.92
C VAL A 243 -0.67 1.72 7.33
N SER A 244 0.09 2.47 8.10
CA SER A 244 0.36 2.12 9.50
C SER A 244 0.83 3.34 10.29
N ALA A 245 0.23 3.59 11.45
CA ALA A 245 0.70 4.63 12.38
C ALA A 245 2.00 4.23 13.10
N THR A 246 2.32 2.94 13.15
CA THR A 246 3.43 2.37 13.93
C THR A 246 4.50 1.70 13.06
N GLY A 247 4.36 1.74 11.76
CA GLY A 247 5.20 0.99 10.82
C GLY A 247 6.68 1.34 10.85
N ALA A 248 7.04 2.54 11.30
CA ALA A 248 8.43 3.00 11.38
C ALA A 248 9.11 2.74 12.73
N THR A 249 8.41 2.19 13.72
CA THR A 249 8.96 2.00 15.06
C THR A 249 9.96 0.85 15.17
N ASP A 250 9.89 -0.11 14.25
CA ASP A 250 10.85 -1.20 14.16
C ASP A 250 11.16 -1.50 12.68
N VAL A 251 12.31 -1.06 12.24
CA VAL A 251 12.80 -1.20 10.87
C VAL A 251 12.90 -2.66 10.43
N ARG A 252 13.16 -3.59 11.36
CA ARG A 252 13.22 -5.03 11.07
C ARG A 252 11.89 -5.57 10.59
N ASN A 253 10.80 -4.94 11.03
CA ASN A 253 9.44 -5.34 10.67
C ASN A 253 8.98 -4.82 9.31
N LEU A 254 9.78 -4.04 8.59
CA LEU A 254 9.44 -3.50 7.26
C LEU A 254 9.69 -4.46 6.10
N ALA A 255 10.01 -5.74 6.36
CA ALA A 255 10.30 -6.72 5.31
C ALA A 255 9.16 -6.91 4.28
N TYR A 256 7.93 -6.59 4.63
CA TYR A 256 6.78 -6.64 3.73
C TYR A 256 6.76 -5.50 2.69
N ALA A 257 7.50 -4.43 2.94
CA ALA A 257 7.40 -3.19 2.16
C ALA A 257 8.35 -3.18 0.94
N GLU A 258 8.37 -4.25 0.17
CA GLU A 258 9.26 -4.41 -0.99
C GLU A 258 9.09 -3.31 -2.04
N ARG A 259 7.86 -2.79 -2.20
CA ARG A 259 7.55 -1.77 -3.22
C ARG A 259 8.08 -0.37 -2.90
N LEU A 260 8.63 -0.16 -1.71
CA LEU A 260 9.30 1.10 -1.37
C LEU A 260 10.67 1.21 -2.05
N GLY A 261 11.27 0.10 -2.48
CA GLY A 261 12.54 0.11 -3.19
C GLY A 261 13.73 0.52 -2.31
N LEU A 262 13.71 0.20 -1.03
CA LEU A 262 14.79 0.53 -0.09
C LEU A 262 15.99 -0.41 -0.25
N TRP A 263 15.77 -1.64 -0.67
CA TRP A 263 16.78 -2.66 -0.94
C TRP A 263 16.40 -3.50 -2.15
N GLY A 264 17.36 -4.20 -2.76
CA GLY A 264 17.09 -5.13 -3.85
C GLY A 264 18.23 -5.36 -4.83
N GLY A 265 19.42 -4.82 -4.60
CA GLY A 265 20.60 -4.97 -5.44
C GLY A 265 21.48 -3.74 -5.50
N GLU A 266 22.45 -3.70 -6.41
CA GLU A 266 23.44 -2.63 -6.53
C GLU A 266 22.82 -1.26 -6.88
N ASP A 267 21.73 -1.26 -7.62
CA ASP A 267 21.05 -0.02 -8.04
C ASP A 267 20.04 0.51 -7.01
N PHE A 268 19.91 -0.17 -5.86
CA PHE A 268 19.05 0.26 -4.75
C PHE A 268 19.87 0.99 -3.69
N PRO A 269 19.25 1.80 -2.81
CA PRO A 269 19.93 2.44 -1.70
C PRO A 269 20.72 1.47 -0.81
N PHE A 270 20.21 0.24 -0.66
CA PHE A 270 20.88 -0.86 0.04
C PHE A 270 20.82 -2.13 -0.82
N ALA A 271 21.90 -2.91 -0.83
CA ALA A 271 21.98 -4.12 -1.63
C ALA A 271 20.96 -5.18 -1.17
N ASN A 272 20.70 -5.26 0.13
CA ASN A 272 19.75 -6.17 0.72
C ASN A 272 19.12 -5.61 2.00
N ARG A 273 18.08 -6.28 2.49
CA ARG A 273 17.36 -5.87 3.70
C ARG A 273 18.26 -5.83 4.94
N THR A 274 19.20 -6.74 5.07
CA THR A 274 20.11 -6.81 6.23
C THR A 274 20.97 -5.55 6.31
N GLU A 275 21.55 -5.11 5.20
CA GLU A 275 22.31 -3.86 5.15
C GLU A 275 21.45 -2.64 5.49
N PHE A 276 20.22 -2.59 4.98
CA PHE A 276 19.27 -1.53 5.33
C PHE A 276 19.00 -1.48 6.83
N VAL A 277 18.67 -2.61 7.44
CA VAL A 277 18.40 -2.71 8.88
C VAL A 277 19.63 -2.29 9.69
N GLN A 278 20.82 -2.80 9.36
CA GLN A 278 22.07 -2.45 10.04
C GLN A 278 22.39 -0.95 9.95
N ALA A 279 22.21 -0.36 8.77
CA ALA A 279 22.48 1.07 8.57
C ALA A 279 21.55 1.95 9.41
N VAL A 280 20.26 1.61 9.46
CA VAL A 280 19.31 2.39 10.25
C VAL A 280 19.53 2.21 11.75
N GLU A 281 19.83 0.99 12.22
CA GLU A 281 20.14 0.74 13.62
C GLU A 281 21.44 1.43 14.06
N ALA A 282 22.48 1.47 13.21
CA ALA A 282 23.72 2.17 13.48
C ALA A 282 23.58 3.70 13.49
N GLY A 283 22.67 4.23 12.66
CA GLY A 283 22.38 5.67 12.61
C GLY A 283 21.61 6.21 13.82
N GLY A 284 21.14 5.34 14.68
CA GLY A 284 20.29 5.68 15.82
C GLY A 284 18.84 6.03 15.37
N VAL A 285 17.89 5.70 16.23
CA VAL A 285 16.53 6.21 16.08
C VAL A 285 16.54 7.67 16.56
N ALA A 286 16.78 8.59 15.65
CA ALA A 286 16.65 10.02 15.95
C ALA A 286 15.20 10.47 15.78
#